data_6342d1217d8696939949578b88bfa60e
#
_entry.id   6342d1217d8696939949578b88bfa60e
#
_cell.length_a   1.000
_cell.length_b   1.000
_cell.length_c   1.000
_cell.angle_alpha   90.00
_cell.angle_beta   90.00
_cell.angle_gamma   90.00
#
_symmetry.space_group_name_H-M   'P 1'
#
loop_
_entity.id
_entity.type
_entity.pdbx_description
1 polymer ?
#
loop_
_entity_poly.entity_id
_entity_poly.type
_entity_poly.pdbx_seq_one_letter_code
_entity_poly.pdbx_strand_id
1 'polypeptide(L)'
;MSKTRLYRRLFTAVLLSLALAPVNGARAEYPERPIRLIVPFPPGGVTDVVARLMAERLSAEFGQQVVVDNKTGAGGVIAGEIVAKAPADGYTLLFTTPNHTINAAFRATMPYDTEKDLRAVSNVGQIPMLLVTHPSLPVTTFQDFIDYARKNPGRINVASAGNGTLPHITMELLMVREKIQVTNVPYRGAAPALADLVAGQVQAKLDNYTQSAQFIADRKLNVLAVTSARRLKQLPDVPTVVELLPGFESYLWMGIVAPAATPDAIVQKLATAARRFVALPETQARFGKEGVEPVGNGPDEFAAQITREIAVWRELAKATKITVD
;
A
#
# COMPACT_ATOMS: atom_id res chain seq x y z
N MET A 1 -26.87 55.14 -54.22
CA MET A 1 -26.46 54.49 -52.92
C MET A 1 -25.00 54.75 -52.69
N SER A 2 -24.64 55.56 -51.68
CA SER A 2 -23.30 56.07 -51.46
C SER A 2 -22.32 54.94 -51.04
N LYS A 3 -21.14 54.90 -51.71
CA LYS A 3 -20.05 53.93 -51.38
C LYS A 3 -19.68 53.91 -49.93
N THR A 4 -19.90 54.98 -49.18
CA THR A 4 -19.65 55.08 -47.74
C THR A 4 -20.56 54.19 -46.88
N ARG A 5 -21.80 53.88 -47.28
CA ARG A 5 -22.71 52.96 -46.55
C ARG A 5 -22.33 51.49 -46.75
N LEU A 6 -21.70 51.13 -47.87
CA LEU A 6 -21.22 49.79 -48.16
C LEU A 6 -19.98 49.45 -47.30
N TYR A 7 -19.04 50.37 -47.18
CA TYR A 7 -17.84 50.19 -46.34
C TYR A 7 -18.15 50.10 -44.86
N ARG A 8 -19.13 50.86 -44.33
CA ARG A 8 -19.57 50.75 -42.94
C ARG A 8 -20.24 49.42 -42.66
N ARG A 9 -21.01 48.84 -43.59
CA ARG A 9 -21.62 47.51 -43.40
C ARG A 9 -20.61 46.37 -43.50
N LEU A 10 -19.62 46.45 -44.37
CA LEU A 10 -18.51 45.50 -44.43
C LEU A 10 -17.63 45.54 -43.18
N PHE A 11 -17.34 46.74 -42.65
CA PHE A 11 -16.54 46.91 -41.45
C PHE A 11 -17.25 46.37 -40.19
N THR A 12 -18.58 46.53 -40.11
CA THR A 12 -19.39 46.01 -39.00
C THR A 12 -19.52 44.46 -39.07
N ALA A 13 -19.60 43.89 -40.29
CA ALA A 13 -19.66 42.45 -40.50
C ALA A 13 -18.32 41.76 -40.17
N VAL A 14 -17.17 42.38 -40.46
CA VAL A 14 -15.84 41.86 -40.10
C VAL A 14 -15.59 41.93 -38.60
N LEU A 15 -16.04 42.99 -37.92
CA LEU A 15 -15.96 43.09 -36.44
C LEU A 15 -16.87 42.08 -35.70
N LEU A 16 -18.02 41.74 -36.29
CA LEU A 16 -18.92 40.72 -35.70
C LEU A 16 -18.41 39.30 -35.91
N SER A 17 -17.68 39.01 -37.01
CA SER A 17 -17.09 37.68 -37.24
C SER A 17 -15.83 37.41 -36.42
N LEU A 18 -15.11 38.45 -35.96
CA LEU A 18 -14.00 38.26 -35.01
C LEU A 18 -14.44 37.98 -33.58
N ALA A 19 -15.69 38.31 -33.21
CA ALA A 19 -16.24 38.06 -31.85
C ALA A 19 -16.75 36.63 -31.64
N LEU A 20 -16.85 35.82 -32.71
CA LEU A 20 -17.31 34.44 -32.67
C LEU A 20 -16.17 33.39 -32.82
N ALA A 21 -14.91 33.80 -32.70
CA ALA A 21 -13.84 32.82 -32.58
C ALA A 21 -14.12 31.98 -31.33
N PRO A 22 -14.24 30.63 -31.42
CA PRO A 22 -14.38 29.83 -30.22
C PRO A 22 -13.12 30.09 -29.38
N VAL A 23 -13.31 30.71 -28.22
CA VAL A 23 -12.29 30.70 -27.19
C VAL A 23 -12.14 29.22 -26.81
N ASN A 24 -11.24 28.52 -27.50
CA ASN A 24 -10.67 27.30 -27.03
C ASN A 24 -10.02 27.69 -25.69
N GLY A 25 -10.81 27.65 -24.59
CA GLY A 25 -10.29 27.78 -23.27
C GLY A 25 -9.23 26.69 -23.17
N ALA A 26 -7.97 27.09 -23.19
CA ALA A 26 -6.86 26.22 -22.84
C ALA A 26 -7.29 25.63 -21.50
N ARG A 27 -7.75 24.37 -21.51
CA ARG A 27 -8.07 23.64 -20.30
C ARG A 27 -6.73 23.58 -19.60
N ALA A 28 -6.59 24.38 -18.54
CA ALA A 28 -5.34 24.47 -17.84
C ALA A 28 -4.92 23.05 -17.46
N GLU A 29 -3.65 22.76 -17.66
CA GLU A 29 -3.16 21.38 -17.58
C GLU A 29 -3.06 20.97 -16.10
N TYR A 30 -3.82 19.94 -15.70
CA TYR A 30 -3.72 19.38 -14.34
C TYR A 30 -2.26 18.97 -14.04
N PRO A 31 -1.71 19.29 -12.84
CA PRO A 31 -2.29 20.08 -11.76
C PRO A 31 -1.99 21.59 -11.88
N GLU A 32 -2.94 22.45 -11.51
CA GLU A 32 -2.80 23.92 -11.47
C GLU A 32 -2.57 24.45 -10.05
N ARG A 33 -2.77 23.61 -9.04
CA ARG A 33 -2.68 23.93 -7.62
C ARG A 33 -2.12 22.76 -6.83
N PRO A 34 -1.74 22.96 -5.56
CA PRO A 34 -1.18 21.90 -4.74
C PRO A 34 -2.09 20.67 -4.61
N ILE A 35 -1.48 19.48 -4.66
CA ILE A 35 -2.13 18.19 -4.44
C ILE A 35 -1.93 17.79 -2.97
N ARG A 36 -2.99 17.36 -2.29
CA ARG A 36 -2.92 16.77 -0.94
C ARG A 36 -2.79 15.26 -1.04
N LEU A 37 -1.72 14.72 -0.45
CA LEU A 37 -1.48 13.29 -0.32
C LEU A 37 -1.74 12.88 1.12
N ILE A 38 -2.92 12.33 1.38
CA ILE A 38 -3.34 11.87 2.70
C ILE A 38 -2.62 10.57 3.04
N VAL A 39 -1.99 10.50 4.21
CA VAL A 39 -1.26 9.32 4.71
C VAL A 39 -1.88 8.87 6.04
N PRO A 40 -2.35 7.61 6.17
CA PRO A 40 -3.11 7.14 7.34
C PRO A 40 -2.24 6.80 8.55
N PHE A 41 -0.95 7.11 8.52
CA PHE A 41 0.02 6.75 9.56
C PHE A 41 0.75 7.97 10.10
N PRO A 42 1.29 7.88 11.35
CA PRO A 42 2.14 8.92 11.90
C PRO A 42 3.38 9.20 11.05
N PRO A 43 3.93 10.41 11.10
CA PRO A 43 5.20 10.74 10.47
C PRO A 43 6.34 9.83 10.93
N GLY A 44 7.30 9.54 10.02
CA GLY A 44 8.56 8.83 10.32
C GLY A 44 8.52 7.31 10.10
N GLY A 45 7.35 6.71 9.90
CA GLY A 45 7.26 5.31 9.47
C GLY A 45 7.61 5.14 7.99
N VAL A 46 7.91 3.89 7.56
CA VAL A 46 8.30 3.61 6.16
C VAL A 46 7.28 4.12 5.14
N THR A 47 5.99 4.01 5.43
CA THR A 47 4.92 4.53 4.56
C THR A 47 4.99 6.05 4.40
N ASP A 48 5.25 6.79 5.49
CA ASP A 48 5.41 8.24 5.45
C ASP A 48 6.68 8.65 4.71
N VAL A 49 7.78 7.93 4.93
CA VAL A 49 9.06 8.16 4.24
C VAL A 49 8.88 8.00 2.72
N VAL A 50 8.26 6.90 2.27
CA VAL A 50 8.01 6.66 0.84
C VAL A 50 7.04 7.69 0.26
N ALA A 51 5.97 8.05 0.99
CA ALA A 51 5.02 9.09 0.57
C ALA A 51 5.70 10.45 0.38
N ARG A 52 6.61 10.85 1.28
CA ARG A 52 7.36 12.11 1.17
C ARG A 52 8.37 12.12 0.02
N LEU A 53 9.10 11.02 -0.17
CA LEU A 53 9.98 10.86 -1.33
C LEU A 53 9.22 11.00 -2.65
N MET A 54 8.05 10.35 -2.73
CA MET A 54 7.19 10.46 -3.90
C MET A 54 6.63 11.89 -4.06
N ALA A 55 6.15 12.50 -2.98
CA ALA A 55 5.60 13.86 -3.01
C ALA A 55 6.63 14.90 -3.49
N GLU A 56 7.88 14.79 -3.05
CA GLU A 56 8.99 15.63 -3.53
C GLU A 56 9.18 15.49 -5.03
N ARG A 57 9.23 14.27 -5.56
CA ARG A 57 9.44 14.01 -6.99
C ARG A 57 8.26 14.42 -7.86
N LEU A 58 7.04 14.11 -7.41
CA LEU A 58 5.84 14.56 -8.11
C LEU A 58 5.73 16.10 -8.11
N SER A 59 6.16 16.77 -7.05
CA SER A 59 6.19 18.23 -7.00
C SER A 59 7.14 18.81 -8.07
N ALA A 60 8.32 18.21 -8.21
CA ALA A 60 9.29 18.62 -9.23
C ALA A 60 8.77 18.32 -10.66
N GLU A 61 8.12 17.17 -10.88
CA GLU A 61 7.60 16.78 -12.20
C GLU A 61 6.39 17.63 -12.64
N PHE A 62 5.50 17.96 -11.70
CA PHE A 62 4.26 18.68 -12.01
C PHE A 62 4.39 20.21 -11.93
N GLY A 63 5.48 20.74 -11.36
CA GLY A 63 5.61 22.16 -11.09
C GLY A 63 4.61 22.69 -10.04
N GLN A 64 3.95 21.79 -9.31
CA GLN A 64 2.99 22.09 -8.26
C GLN A 64 3.31 21.28 -7.00
N GLN A 65 3.12 21.85 -5.83
CA GLN A 65 3.42 21.14 -4.60
C GLN A 65 2.52 19.92 -4.38
N VAL A 66 3.12 18.80 -3.97
CA VAL A 66 2.41 17.64 -3.43
C VAL A 66 2.69 17.62 -1.92
N VAL A 67 1.65 17.84 -1.12
CA VAL A 67 1.76 18.03 0.33
C VAL A 67 1.29 16.77 1.05
N VAL A 68 2.18 16.12 1.80
CA VAL A 68 1.84 14.99 2.67
C VAL A 68 1.08 15.49 3.89
N ASP A 69 -0.12 14.94 4.12
CA ASP A 69 -1.00 15.27 5.24
C ASP A 69 -1.35 13.99 6.01
N ASN A 70 -0.73 13.81 7.19
CA ASN A 70 -0.92 12.61 8.01
C ASN A 70 -2.26 12.66 8.75
N LYS A 71 -3.18 11.74 8.43
CA LYS A 71 -4.51 11.58 9.06
C LYS A 71 -4.62 10.18 9.66
N THR A 72 -4.20 10.06 10.90
CA THR A 72 -4.19 8.79 11.62
C THR A 72 -5.54 8.44 12.23
N GLY A 73 -5.76 7.17 12.50
CA GLY A 73 -6.89 6.67 13.28
C GLY A 73 -7.69 5.56 12.60
N ALA A 74 -8.31 4.72 13.43
CA ALA A 74 -9.14 3.58 13.03
C ALA A 74 -8.51 2.69 11.95
N GLY A 75 -7.19 2.37 12.07
CA GLY A 75 -6.50 1.54 11.08
C GLY A 75 -6.44 2.15 9.67
N GLY A 76 -6.58 3.48 9.52
CA GLY A 76 -6.57 4.17 8.22
C GLY A 76 -7.96 4.52 7.66
N VAL A 77 -9.04 4.10 8.33
CA VAL A 77 -10.41 4.38 7.88
C VAL A 77 -10.70 5.89 7.81
N ILE A 78 -10.21 6.68 8.78
CA ILE A 78 -10.39 8.15 8.78
C ILE A 78 -9.78 8.77 7.52
N ALA A 79 -8.57 8.38 7.15
CA ALA A 79 -7.90 8.88 5.94
C ALA A 79 -8.65 8.45 4.67
N GLY A 80 -9.10 7.20 4.60
CA GLY A 80 -9.90 6.68 3.50
C GLY A 80 -11.22 7.44 3.32
N GLU A 81 -11.93 7.72 4.41
CA GLU A 81 -13.17 8.49 4.39
C GLU A 81 -12.98 9.92 3.87
N ILE A 82 -11.91 10.60 4.30
CA ILE A 82 -11.58 11.95 3.83
C ILE A 82 -11.44 11.95 2.31
N VAL A 83 -10.75 10.95 1.73
CA VAL A 83 -10.50 10.88 0.29
C VAL A 83 -11.74 10.41 -0.47
N ALA A 84 -12.48 9.43 0.04
CA ALA A 84 -13.71 8.93 -0.57
C ALA A 84 -14.77 10.04 -0.72
N LYS A 85 -14.81 11.00 0.22
CA LYS A 85 -15.73 12.15 0.20
C LYS A 85 -15.17 13.41 -0.46
N ALA A 86 -13.91 13.37 -0.93
CA ALA A 86 -13.29 14.52 -1.58
C ALA A 86 -13.80 14.71 -3.02
N PRO A 87 -13.71 15.93 -3.58
CA PRO A 87 -13.94 16.14 -5.01
C PRO A 87 -13.07 15.21 -5.87
N ALA A 88 -13.65 14.64 -6.91
CA ALA A 88 -12.98 13.72 -7.81
C ALA A 88 -12.19 14.46 -8.91
N ASP A 89 -11.36 15.41 -8.50
CA ASP A 89 -10.59 16.30 -9.37
C ASP A 89 -9.07 16.02 -9.34
N GLY A 90 -8.66 14.97 -8.61
CA GLY A 90 -7.27 14.54 -8.50
C GLY A 90 -6.43 15.33 -7.48
N TYR A 91 -6.97 16.31 -6.77
CA TYR A 91 -6.22 17.14 -5.82
C TYR A 91 -6.22 16.60 -4.38
N THR A 92 -6.97 15.55 -4.10
CA THR A 92 -6.92 14.84 -2.82
C THR A 92 -6.77 13.34 -3.09
N LEU A 93 -5.63 12.78 -2.70
CA LEU A 93 -5.25 11.41 -2.95
C LEU A 93 -4.97 10.71 -1.62
N LEU A 94 -5.15 9.40 -1.57
CA LEU A 94 -4.77 8.57 -0.42
C LEU A 94 -3.52 7.76 -0.78
N PHE A 95 -2.50 7.84 0.06
CA PHE A 95 -1.35 6.92 0.03
C PHE A 95 -1.56 5.87 1.10
N THR A 96 -1.85 4.64 0.72
CA THR A 96 -2.35 3.61 1.62
C THR A 96 -1.56 2.30 1.55
N THR A 97 -1.94 1.35 2.39
CA THR A 97 -1.30 0.03 2.59
C THR A 97 -2.37 -1.07 2.65
N PRO A 98 -2.03 -2.37 2.84
CA PRO A 98 -3.00 -3.46 2.97
C PRO A 98 -4.10 -3.26 4.02
N ASN A 99 -3.94 -2.35 4.98
CA ASN A 99 -5.04 -2.00 5.88
C ASN A 99 -6.29 -1.54 5.12
N HIS A 100 -6.12 -0.98 3.92
CA HIS A 100 -7.20 -0.61 3.03
C HIS A 100 -8.08 -1.81 2.63
N THR A 101 -7.47 -2.92 2.27
CA THR A 101 -8.15 -4.17 1.88
C THR A 101 -8.62 -4.97 3.09
N ILE A 102 -7.85 -4.97 4.17
CA ILE A 102 -8.18 -5.64 5.45
C ILE A 102 -9.43 -5.00 6.05
N ASN A 103 -9.48 -3.67 6.16
CA ASN A 103 -10.65 -2.96 6.70
C ASN A 103 -11.93 -3.27 5.90
N ALA A 104 -11.84 -3.32 4.56
CA ALA A 104 -12.96 -3.65 3.69
C ALA A 104 -13.53 -5.06 3.90
N ALA A 105 -12.71 -5.97 4.42
CA ALA A 105 -13.09 -7.37 4.63
C ALA A 105 -13.53 -7.67 6.07
N PHE A 106 -12.86 -7.08 7.06
CA PHE A 106 -13.04 -7.47 8.46
C PHE A 106 -13.89 -6.51 9.29
N ARG A 107 -14.06 -5.24 8.85
CA ARG A 107 -14.91 -4.31 9.60
C ARG A 107 -16.39 -4.54 9.29
N ALA A 108 -17.19 -4.63 10.34
CA ALA A 108 -18.64 -4.77 10.21
C ALA A 108 -19.30 -3.54 9.57
N THR A 109 -18.74 -2.35 9.82
CA THR A 109 -19.23 -1.07 9.29
C THR A 109 -18.07 -0.21 8.79
N MET A 110 -18.23 0.33 7.59
CA MET A 110 -17.29 1.26 6.98
C MET A 110 -18.05 2.54 6.58
N PRO A 111 -17.47 3.74 6.76
CA PRO A 111 -18.09 4.99 6.35
C PRO A 111 -18.02 5.25 4.83
N TYR A 112 -17.39 4.36 4.07
CA TYR A 112 -17.27 4.38 2.61
C TYR A 112 -17.10 2.93 2.09
N ASP A 113 -17.39 2.72 0.81
CA ASP A 113 -17.15 1.46 0.11
C ASP A 113 -15.77 1.52 -0.58
N THR A 114 -14.84 0.69 -0.10
CA THR A 114 -13.45 0.68 -0.58
C THR A 114 -13.35 0.43 -2.10
N GLU A 115 -14.23 -0.39 -2.66
CA GLU A 115 -14.19 -0.79 -4.08
C GLU A 115 -14.98 0.16 -4.98
N LYS A 116 -16.01 0.89 -4.43
CA LYS A 116 -16.88 1.76 -5.23
C LYS A 116 -16.55 3.24 -5.11
N ASP A 117 -16.09 3.69 -3.92
CA ASP A 117 -15.87 5.11 -3.65
C ASP A 117 -14.42 5.53 -3.92
N LEU A 118 -13.51 4.54 -4.06
CA LEU A 118 -12.10 4.76 -4.34
C LEU A 118 -11.64 3.96 -5.56
N ARG A 119 -10.73 4.52 -6.33
CA ARG A 119 -10.10 3.84 -7.47
C ARG A 119 -8.59 3.79 -7.33
N ALA A 120 -8.02 2.68 -7.76
CA ALA A 120 -6.58 2.48 -7.80
C ALA A 120 -5.89 3.42 -8.79
N VAL A 121 -4.69 3.90 -8.41
CA VAL A 121 -3.80 4.66 -9.28
C VAL A 121 -2.53 3.87 -9.56
N SER A 122 -1.77 3.51 -8.51
CA SER A 122 -0.54 2.72 -8.65
C SER A 122 -0.11 2.13 -7.32
N ASN A 123 0.34 0.88 -7.31
CA ASN A 123 1.19 0.36 -6.26
C ASN A 123 2.61 0.88 -6.50
N VAL A 124 3.14 1.66 -5.56
CA VAL A 124 4.43 2.33 -5.67
C VAL A 124 5.57 1.39 -5.29
N GLY A 125 5.36 0.58 -4.27
CA GLY A 125 6.36 -0.36 -3.77
C GLY A 125 5.79 -1.29 -2.71
N GLN A 126 6.54 -2.33 -2.40
CA GLN A 126 6.11 -3.36 -1.47
C GLN A 126 7.26 -3.89 -0.62
N ILE A 127 6.95 -4.38 0.56
CA ILE A 127 7.91 -5.04 1.47
C ILE A 127 7.40 -6.45 1.73
N PRO A 128 8.15 -7.48 1.35
CA PRO A 128 7.83 -8.86 1.74
C PRO A 128 8.10 -9.07 3.23
N MET A 129 7.35 -9.98 3.84
CA MET A 129 7.59 -10.36 5.23
C MET A 129 8.40 -11.66 5.30
N LEU A 130 9.11 -11.81 6.41
CA LEU A 130 9.84 -13.00 6.79
C LEU A 130 9.10 -13.71 7.93
N LEU A 131 8.92 -15.02 7.84
CA LEU A 131 8.62 -15.82 9.03
C LEU A 131 9.93 -16.05 9.78
N VAL A 132 10.09 -15.34 10.89
CA VAL A 132 11.27 -15.46 11.75
C VAL A 132 10.91 -16.12 13.08
N THR A 133 11.86 -16.89 13.62
CA THR A 133 11.65 -17.61 14.90
C THR A 133 12.85 -17.40 15.84
N HIS A 134 12.59 -17.45 17.15
CA HIS A 134 13.64 -17.52 18.15
C HIS A 134 14.25 -18.93 18.15
N PRO A 135 15.59 -19.11 18.34
CA PRO A 135 16.24 -20.41 18.34
C PRO A 135 15.77 -21.41 19.40
N SER A 136 15.08 -20.94 20.44
CA SER A 136 14.45 -21.86 21.42
C SER A 136 13.30 -22.68 20.86
N LEU A 137 12.69 -22.27 19.76
CA LEU A 137 11.71 -23.08 19.04
C LEU A 137 12.50 -24.11 18.19
N PRO A 138 12.31 -25.43 18.39
CA PRO A 138 13.11 -26.46 17.74
C PRO A 138 12.65 -26.71 16.29
N VAL A 139 12.73 -25.66 15.45
CA VAL A 139 12.37 -25.68 14.03
C VAL A 139 13.44 -24.95 13.23
N THR A 140 13.77 -25.46 12.07
CA THR A 140 14.80 -24.88 11.18
C THR A 140 14.28 -24.61 9.77
N THR A 141 13.12 -25.18 9.41
CA THR A 141 12.46 -25.00 8.12
C THR A 141 11.01 -24.56 8.30
N PHE A 142 10.40 -24.06 7.24
CA PHE A 142 8.97 -23.77 7.23
C PHE A 142 8.12 -25.01 7.51
N GLN A 143 8.52 -26.17 6.94
CA GLN A 143 7.81 -27.42 7.18
C GLN A 143 7.90 -27.87 8.65
N ASP A 144 9.08 -27.73 9.27
CA ASP A 144 9.22 -28.02 10.72
C ASP A 144 8.29 -27.16 11.57
N PHE A 145 8.14 -25.87 11.21
CA PHE A 145 7.23 -24.95 11.90
C PHE A 145 5.78 -25.44 11.80
N ILE A 146 5.35 -25.80 10.59
CA ILE A 146 3.98 -26.30 10.36
C ILE A 146 3.76 -27.62 11.13
N ASP A 147 4.70 -28.55 11.06
CA ASP A 147 4.59 -29.85 11.74
C ASP A 147 4.64 -29.71 13.26
N TYR A 148 5.47 -28.79 13.78
CA TYR A 148 5.51 -28.48 15.19
C TYR A 148 4.19 -27.88 15.67
N ALA A 149 3.64 -26.92 14.94
CA ALA A 149 2.36 -26.28 15.26
C ALA A 149 1.20 -27.29 15.24
N ARG A 150 1.19 -28.23 14.31
CA ARG A 150 0.19 -29.33 14.26
C ARG A 150 0.26 -30.26 15.47
N LYS A 151 1.48 -30.60 15.90
CA LYS A 151 1.71 -31.47 17.07
C LYS A 151 1.48 -30.76 18.39
N ASN A 152 1.59 -29.44 18.42
CA ASN A 152 1.53 -28.62 19.63
C ASN A 152 0.56 -27.43 19.44
N PRO A 153 -0.75 -27.66 19.25
CA PRO A 153 -1.70 -26.59 18.95
C PRO A 153 -1.72 -25.53 20.06
N GLY A 154 -1.61 -24.25 19.66
CA GLY A 154 -1.62 -23.08 20.54
C GLY A 154 -0.35 -22.87 21.37
N ARG A 155 0.70 -23.70 21.21
CA ARG A 155 1.94 -23.58 22.00
C ARG A 155 2.97 -22.59 21.43
N ILE A 156 2.84 -22.19 20.18
CA ILE A 156 3.69 -21.17 19.58
C ILE A 156 3.04 -19.81 19.80
N ASN A 157 3.68 -18.92 20.55
CA ASN A 157 3.29 -17.52 20.65
C ASN A 157 3.91 -16.75 19.48
N VAL A 158 3.07 -16.11 18.68
CA VAL A 158 3.48 -15.33 17.51
C VAL A 158 3.22 -13.85 17.79
N ALA A 159 4.28 -13.05 17.82
CA ALA A 159 4.15 -11.62 18.01
C ALA A 159 3.60 -10.91 16.77
N SER A 160 2.64 -10.02 16.97
CA SER A 160 2.15 -9.12 15.94
C SER A 160 2.29 -7.64 16.35
N ALA A 161 2.28 -6.75 15.37
CA ALA A 161 2.34 -5.31 15.63
C ALA A 161 1.01 -4.72 16.13
N GLY A 162 0.04 -5.59 16.42
CA GLY A 162 -1.30 -5.29 16.90
C GLY A 162 -2.36 -6.08 16.13
N ASN A 163 -3.55 -6.17 16.71
CA ASN A 163 -4.68 -6.84 16.07
C ASN A 163 -5.09 -6.13 14.78
N GLY A 164 -5.45 -6.91 13.76
CA GLY A 164 -5.83 -6.37 12.45
C GLY A 164 -4.68 -5.83 11.59
N THR A 165 -3.44 -5.89 12.08
CA THR A 165 -2.28 -5.54 11.24
C THR A 165 -1.97 -6.65 10.24
N LEU A 166 -1.31 -6.31 9.13
CA LEU A 166 -0.98 -7.29 8.09
C LEU A 166 -0.23 -8.53 8.63
N PRO A 167 0.79 -8.42 9.52
CA PRO A 167 1.42 -9.61 10.12
C PRO A 167 0.44 -10.52 10.86
N HIS A 168 -0.51 -9.95 11.60
CA HIS A 168 -1.56 -10.73 12.28
C HIS A 168 -2.44 -11.47 11.27
N ILE A 169 -3.02 -10.73 10.31
CA ILE A 169 -3.96 -11.29 9.32
C ILE A 169 -3.27 -12.32 8.41
N THR A 170 -1.99 -12.10 8.06
CA THR A 170 -1.20 -13.06 7.28
C THR A 170 -0.94 -14.36 8.06
N MET A 171 -0.67 -14.26 9.36
CA MET A 171 -0.51 -15.46 10.21
C MET A 171 -1.83 -16.23 10.35
N GLU A 172 -2.94 -15.54 10.49
CA GLU A 172 -4.27 -16.16 10.53
C GLU A 172 -4.60 -16.88 9.19
N LEU A 173 -4.24 -16.26 8.06
CA LEU A 173 -4.37 -16.92 6.74
C LEU A 173 -3.54 -18.21 6.69
N LEU A 174 -2.31 -18.18 7.21
CA LEU A 174 -1.45 -19.37 7.28
C LEU A 174 -2.07 -20.43 8.17
N MET A 175 -2.63 -20.04 9.35
CA MET A 175 -3.30 -20.98 10.24
C MET A 175 -4.48 -21.69 9.58
N VAL A 176 -5.31 -20.95 8.85
CA VAL A 176 -6.46 -21.52 8.14
C VAL A 176 -6.01 -22.46 7.01
N ARG A 177 -5.04 -21.99 6.20
CA ARG A 177 -4.55 -22.77 5.06
C ARG A 177 -3.87 -24.06 5.46
N GLU A 178 -3.06 -24.05 6.52
CA GLU A 178 -2.29 -25.20 7.00
C GLU A 178 -3.00 -26.00 8.11
N LYS A 179 -4.18 -25.55 8.56
CA LYS A 179 -4.95 -26.17 9.66
C LYS A 179 -4.10 -26.31 10.92
N ILE A 180 -3.36 -25.28 11.27
CA ILE A 180 -2.54 -25.19 12.50
C ILE A 180 -3.15 -24.17 13.47
N GLN A 181 -2.70 -24.21 14.70
CA GLN A 181 -3.07 -23.24 15.73
C GLN A 181 -1.80 -22.66 16.37
N VAL A 182 -1.68 -21.34 16.33
CA VAL A 182 -0.69 -20.57 17.10
C VAL A 182 -1.41 -19.51 17.93
N THR A 183 -0.76 -18.96 18.93
CA THR A 183 -1.33 -17.91 19.80
C THR A 183 -0.80 -16.54 19.35
N ASN A 184 -1.67 -15.65 18.85
CA ASN A 184 -1.27 -14.28 18.54
C ASN A 184 -1.06 -13.48 19.84
N VAL A 185 0.08 -12.81 19.94
CA VAL A 185 0.43 -11.89 21.03
C VAL A 185 0.55 -10.48 20.42
N PRO A 186 -0.47 -9.61 20.60
CA PRO A 186 -0.46 -8.28 20.00
C PRO A 186 0.37 -7.30 20.82
N TYR A 187 1.25 -6.56 20.14
CA TYR A 187 2.07 -5.48 20.69
C TYR A 187 1.61 -4.11 20.17
N ARG A 188 2.08 -3.05 20.82
CA ARG A 188 1.86 -1.65 20.35
C ARG A 188 2.91 -1.26 19.30
N GLY A 189 3.00 -2.04 18.21
CA GLY A 189 3.94 -1.81 17.11
C GLY A 189 4.98 -2.90 16.92
N ALA A 190 5.75 -2.81 15.84
CA ALA A 190 6.69 -3.83 15.41
C ALA A 190 7.96 -3.91 16.30
N ALA A 191 8.45 -2.76 16.80
CA ALA A 191 9.69 -2.71 17.56
C ALA A 191 9.62 -3.47 18.92
N PRO A 192 8.61 -3.25 19.79
CA PRO A 192 8.50 -4.05 21.01
C PRO A 192 8.23 -5.54 20.74
N ALA A 193 7.49 -5.88 19.67
CA ALA A 193 7.27 -7.25 19.24
C ALA A 193 8.58 -7.97 18.85
N LEU A 194 9.47 -7.25 18.12
CA LEU A 194 10.78 -7.79 17.75
C LEU A 194 11.72 -7.93 18.96
N ALA A 195 11.70 -6.96 19.87
CA ALA A 195 12.50 -7.03 21.09
C ALA A 195 12.17 -8.27 21.92
N ASP A 196 10.89 -8.55 22.12
CA ASP A 196 10.44 -9.73 22.88
C ASP A 196 10.69 -11.06 22.14
N LEU A 197 10.65 -11.04 20.80
CA LEU A 197 11.07 -12.21 20.01
C LEU A 197 12.56 -12.50 20.20
N VAL A 198 13.42 -11.47 20.11
CA VAL A 198 14.88 -11.62 20.32
C VAL A 198 15.21 -12.06 21.77
N ALA A 199 14.42 -11.61 22.73
CA ALA A 199 14.52 -12.03 24.12
C ALA A 199 13.92 -13.44 24.42
N GLY A 200 13.28 -14.09 23.44
CA GLY A 200 12.67 -15.43 23.58
C GLY A 200 11.34 -15.44 24.34
N GLN A 201 10.73 -14.27 24.62
CA GLN A 201 9.42 -14.18 25.28
C GLN A 201 8.30 -14.69 24.39
N VAL A 202 8.46 -14.58 23.09
CA VAL A 202 7.60 -15.15 22.05
C VAL A 202 8.46 -15.99 21.09
N GLN A 203 7.86 -16.92 20.35
CA GLN A 203 8.60 -17.90 19.57
C GLN A 203 8.72 -17.54 18.09
N ALA A 204 7.78 -16.76 17.54
CA ALA A 204 7.76 -16.44 16.13
C ALA A 204 7.20 -15.04 15.85
N LYS A 205 7.46 -14.51 14.65
CA LYS A 205 6.93 -13.25 14.14
C LYS A 205 6.96 -13.23 12.63
N LEU A 206 5.97 -12.58 12.00
CA LEU A 206 6.12 -12.08 10.63
C LEU A 206 6.73 -10.67 10.69
N ASP A 207 7.93 -10.51 10.13
CA ASP A 207 8.69 -9.27 10.18
C ASP A 207 9.22 -8.86 8.80
N ASN A 208 9.76 -7.67 8.66
CA ASN A 208 10.48 -7.27 7.45
C ASN A 208 11.99 -7.44 7.63
N TYR A 209 12.68 -7.61 6.47
CA TYR A 209 14.12 -7.88 6.48
C TYR A 209 14.92 -6.78 7.16
N THR A 210 14.62 -5.51 6.91
CA THR A 210 15.41 -4.39 7.44
C THR A 210 15.44 -4.31 8.96
N GLN A 211 14.35 -4.73 9.63
CA GLN A 211 14.28 -4.76 11.08
C GLN A 211 15.00 -5.97 11.68
N SER A 212 14.92 -7.13 11.00
CA SER A 212 15.46 -8.39 11.51
C SER A 212 16.88 -8.70 11.04
N ALA A 213 17.41 -8.00 10.03
CA ALA A 213 18.65 -8.36 9.34
C ALA A 213 19.85 -8.57 10.29
N GLN A 214 20.07 -7.66 11.25
CA GLN A 214 21.16 -7.76 12.20
C GLN A 214 21.02 -8.99 13.12
N PHE A 215 19.80 -9.25 13.60
CA PHE A 215 19.52 -10.40 14.48
C PHE A 215 19.65 -11.73 13.73
N ILE A 216 19.33 -11.74 12.43
CA ILE A 216 19.55 -12.89 11.56
C ILE A 216 21.04 -13.13 11.35
N ALA A 217 21.80 -12.10 11.02
CA ALA A 217 23.27 -12.17 10.86
C ALA A 217 23.96 -12.65 12.14
N ASP A 218 23.51 -12.21 13.31
CA ASP A 218 24.00 -12.60 14.62
C ASP A 218 23.49 -13.98 15.09
N ARG A 219 22.69 -14.66 14.27
CA ARG A 219 22.04 -15.97 14.59
C ARG A 219 21.15 -15.93 15.85
N LYS A 220 20.62 -14.76 16.18
CA LYS A 220 19.64 -14.60 17.25
C LYS A 220 18.22 -14.92 16.79
N LEU A 221 18.01 -14.92 15.47
CA LEU A 221 16.75 -15.32 14.85
C LEU A 221 17.03 -16.27 13.67
N ASN A 222 16.18 -17.28 13.52
CA ASN A 222 16.11 -18.11 12.33
C ASN A 222 15.10 -17.53 11.35
N VAL A 223 15.36 -17.64 10.04
CA VAL A 223 14.39 -17.29 8.99
C VAL A 223 13.92 -18.58 8.32
N LEU A 224 12.62 -18.82 8.32
CA LEU A 224 12.05 -20.05 7.80
C LEU A 224 11.52 -19.93 6.37
N ALA A 225 10.93 -18.78 6.04
CA ALA A 225 10.41 -18.48 4.70
C ALA A 225 10.19 -16.97 4.51
N VAL A 226 10.05 -16.54 3.24
CA VAL A 226 9.64 -15.20 2.84
C VAL A 226 8.25 -15.24 2.19
N THR A 227 7.44 -14.21 2.39
CA THR A 227 6.05 -14.18 1.88
C THR A 227 5.92 -13.66 0.45
N SER A 228 7.05 -13.34 -0.20
CA SER A 228 7.11 -12.87 -1.59
C SER A 228 6.98 -14.01 -2.60
N ALA A 229 6.60 -13.66 -3.85
CA ALA A 229 6.59 -14.59 -4.98
C ALA A 229 7.98 -15.08 -5.37
N ARG A 230 9.04 -14.33 -5.00
CA ARG A 230 10.43 -14.65 -5.31
C ARG A 230 11.29 -14.54 -4.06
N ARG A 231 12.36 -15.33 -3.97
CA ARG A 231 13.34 -15.27 -2.89
C ARG A 231 14.00 -13.89 -2.84
N LEU A 232 14.32 -13.43 -1.64
CA LEU A 232 15.04 -12.18 -1.46
C LEU A 232 16.50 -12.33 -1.90
N LYS A 233 17.04 -11.31 -2.56
CA LYS A 233 18.46 -11.27 -2.93
C LYS A 233 19.39 -11.36 -1.73
N GLN A 234 18.94 -10.82 -0.60
CA GLN A 234 19.68 -10.82 0.67
C GLN A 234 19.64 -12.19 1.38
N LEU A 235 18.69 -13.05 1.02
CA LEU A 235 18.43 -14.37 1.63
C LEU A 235 18.13 -15.40 0.54
N PRO A 236 19.09 -15.68 -0.38
CA PRO A 236 18.84 -16.53 -1.55
C PRO A 236 18.52 -17.98 -1.20
N ASP A 237 18.99 -18.44 -0.04
CA ASP A 237 18.78 -19.82 0.42
C ASP A 237 17.44 -20.00 1.16
N VAL A 238 16.77 -18.91 1.55
CA VAL A 238 15.49 -18.96 2.24
C VAL A 238 14.36 -19.14 1.22
N PRO A 239 13.52 -20.19 1.34
CA PRO A 239 12.45 -20.45 0.39
C PRO A 239 11.34 -19.39 0.52
N THR A 240 10.54 -19.24 -0.52
CA THR A 240 9.30 -18.49 -0.43
C THR A 240 8.17 -19.36 0.10
N VAL A 241 7.19 -18.75 0.77
CA VAL A 241 6.00 -19.49 1.18
C VAL A 241 5.26 -20.04 -0.04
N VAL A 242 5.25 -19.34 -1.17
CA VAL A 242 4.57 -19.80 -2.40
C VAL A 242 5.20 -21.05 -3.00
N GLU A 243 6.52 -21.29 -2.81
CA GLU A 243 7.19 -22.55 -3.22
C GLU A 243 6.66 -23.76 -2.41
N LEU A 244 6.18 -23.52 -1.19
CA LEU A 244 5.76 -24.53 -0.23
C LEU A 244 4.24 -24.62 -0.13
N LEU A 245 3.56 -23.49 -0.29
CA LEU A 245 2.10 -23.33 -0.23
C LEU A 245 1.64 -22.46 -1.43
N PRO A 246 1.32 -23.06 -2.58
CA PRO A 246 0.97 -22.33 -3.81
C PRO A 246 -0.16 -21.33 -3.61
N GLY A 247 0.02 -20.13 -4.16
CA GLY A 247 -0.95 -19.03 -4.06
C GLY A 247 -0.94 -18.29 -2.71
N PHE A 248 0.06 -18.54 -1.86
CA PHE A 248 0.24 -17.76 -0.62
C PHE A 248 1.28 -16.66 -0.84
N GLU A 249 0.81 -15.44 -0.96
CA GLU A 249 1.65 -14.25 -1.03
C GLU A 249 1.12 -13.19 -0.08
N SER A 250 2.01 -12.43 0.54
CA SER A 250 1.64 -11.30 1.39
C SER A 250 2.74 -10.25 1.40
N TYR A 251 2.37 -9.00 1.13
CA TYR A 251 3.28 -7.87 1.08
C TYR A 251 2.69 -6.67 1.80
N LEU A 252 3.53 -5.95 2.53
CA LEU A 252 3.21 -4.59 2.93
C LEU A 252 3.41 -3.68 1.71
N TRP A 253 2.41 -3.59 0.85
CA TRP A 253 2.45 -2.68 -0.29
C TRP A 253 2.09 -1.25 0.11
N MET A 254 2.54 -0.29 -0.68
CA MET A 254 2.27 1.13 -0.55
C MET A 254 1.79 1.67 -1.88
N GLY A 255 0.59 2.21 -1.92
CA GLY A 255 -0.02 2.63 -3.18
C GLY A 255 -0.88 3.87 -3.06
N ILE A 256 -1.17 4.46 -4.21
CA ILE A 256 -2.03 5.63 -4.36
C ILE A 256 -3.42 5.18 -4.80
N VAL A 257 -4.44 5.71 -4.14
CA VAL A 257 -5.82 5.64 -4.61
C VAL A 257 -6.43 7.05 -4.66
N ALA A 258 -7.43 7.24 -5.50
CA ALA A 258 -8.14 8.50 -5.71
C ALA A 258 -9.65 8.30 -5.53
N PRO A 259 -10.46 9.36 -5.39
CA PRO A 259 -11.93 9.25 -5.46
C PRO A 259 -12.35 8.54 -6.74
N ALA A 260 -13.38 7.67 -6.68
CA ALA A 260 -13.75 6.79 -7.79
C ALA A 260 -14.06 7.52 -9.11
N ALA A 261 -14.71 8.68 -9.04
CA ALA A 261 -15.07 9.48 -10.22
C ALA A 261 -13.93 10.35 -10.76
N THR A 262 -12.68 10.22 -10.26
CA THR A 262 -11.52 10.97 -10.79
C THR A 262 -11.33 10.65 -12.28
N PRO A 263 -11.19 11.66 -13.18
CA PRO A 263 -11.07 11.44 -14.61
C PRO A 263 -9.88 10.53 -14.97
N ASP A 264 -10.07 9.66 -15.97
CA ASP A 264 -9.05 8.71 -16.42
C ASP A 264 -7.73 9.40 -16.81
N ALA A 265 -7.78 10.53 -17.48
CA ALA A 265 -6.59 11.29 -17.86
C ALA A 265 -5.74 11.71 -16.65
N ILE A 266 -6.38 12.07 -15.54
CA ILE A 266 -5.69 12.42 -14.29
C ILE A 266 -5.08 11.17 -13.65
N VAL A 267 -5.84 10.08 -13.57
CA VAL A 267 -5.36 8.80 -13.03
C VAL A 267 -4.15 8.27 -13.80
N GLN A 268 -4.21 8.30 -15.14
CA GLN A 268 -3.10 7.87 -15.99
C GLN A 268 -1.87 8.79 -15.86
N LYS A 269 -2.07 10.11 -15.72
CA LYS A 269 -0.98 11.05 -15.46
C LYS A 269 -0.28 10.75 -14.13
N LEU A 270 -1.04 10.55 -13.07
CA LEU A 270 -0.52 10.18 -11.75
C LEU A 270 0.19 8.82 -11.75
N ALA A 271 -0.40 7.81 -12.39
CA ALA A 271 0.21 6.47 -12.49
C ALA A 271 1.51 6.49 -13.31
N THR A 272 1.56 7.28 -14.38
CA THR A 272 2.78 7.47 -15.18
C THR A 272 3.87 8.13 -14.36
N ALA A 273 3.55 9.17 -13.60
CA ALA A 273 4.49 9.85 -12.73
C ALA A 273 4.98 8.92 -11.60
N ALA A 274 4.11 8.11 -10.98
CA ALA A 274 4.49 7.09 -10.00
C ALA A 274 5.45 6.05 -10.61
N ARG A 275 5.19 5.59 -11.83
CA ARG A 275 6.08 4.65 -12.54
C ARG A 275 7.45 5.26 -12.81
N ARG A 276 7.52 6.52 -13.24
CA ARG A 276 8.80 7.23 -13.42
C ARG A 276 9.54 7.36 -12.11
N PHE A 277 8.83 7.75 -11.04
CA PHE A 277 9.41 7.87 -9.70
C PHE A 277 10.12 6.59 -9.24
N VAL A 278 9.47 5.43 -9.35
CA VAL A 278 10.08 4.16 -8.91
C VAL A 278 11.21 3.67 -9.79
N ALA A 279 11.28 4.15 -11.04
CA ALA A 279 12.35 3.81 -11.97
C ALA A 279 13.64 4.64 -11.75
N LEU A 280 13.59 5.73 -10.97
CA LEU A 280 14.76 6.56 -10.70
C LEU A 280 15.80 5.81 -9.89
N PRO A 281 17.10 5.84 -10.26
CA PRO A 281 18.17 5.17 -9.52
C PRO A 281 18.25 5.60 -8.05
N GLU A 282 18.07 6.88 -7.75
CA GLU A 282 18.06 7.42 -6.39
C GLU A 282 16.86 6.93 -5.57
N THR A 283 15.68 6.75 -6.19
CA THR A 283 14.50 6.14 -5.55
C THR A 283 14.80 4.69 -5.21
N GLN A 284 15.33 3.91 -6.16
CA GLN A 284 15.67 2.51 -5.95
C GLN A 284 16.72 2.33 -4.86
N ALA A 285 17.74 3.21 -4.83
CA ALA A 285 18.75 3.20 -3.78
C ALA A 285 18.15 3.51 -2.39
N ARG A 286 17.20 4.44 -2.33
CA ARG A 286 16.51 4.77 -1.07
C ARG A 286 15.55 3.65 -0.66
N PHE A 287 14.78 3.10 -1.60
CA PHE A 287 13.90 1.96 -1.35
C PHE A 287 14.68 0.76 -0.82
N GLY A 288 15.84 0.46 -1.40
CA GLY A 288 16.71 -0.63 -0.93
C GLY A 288 17.12 -0.48 0.54
N LYS A 289 17.36 0.76 1.03
CA LYS A 289 17.66 1.03 2.44
C LYS A 289 16.47 0.77 3.36
N GLU A 290 15.26 1.03 2.87
CA GLU A 290 14.01 0.80 3.61
C GLU A 290 13.47 -0.64 3.43
N GLY A 291 14.13 -1.48 2.63
CA GLY A 291 13.65 -2.83 2.29
C GLY A 291 12.44 -2.85 1.37
N VAL A 292 12.21 -1.76 0.65
CA VAL A 292 11.09 -1.62 -0.29
C VAL A 292 11.51 -2.13 -1.66
N GLU A 293 10.74 -3.03 -2.23
CA GLU A 293 10.81 -3.42 -3.63
C GLU A 293 10.00 -2.43 -4.47
N PRO A 294 10.60 -1.79 -5.50
CA PRO A 294 9.86 -0.89 -6.39
C PRO A 294 8.86 -1.68 -7.25
N VAL A 295 7.63 -1.15 -7.43
CA VAL A 295 6.58 -1.76 -8.26
C VAL A 295 6.22 -0.84 -9.43
N GLY A 296 5.47 0.23 -9.21
CA GLY A 296 5.10 1.20 -10.25
C GLY A 296 4.15 0.64 -11.29
N ASN A 297 3.21 -0.24 -10.91
CA ASN A 297 2.23 -0.82 -11.82
C ASN A 297 1.14 0.19 -12.24
N GLY A 298 0.34 -0.19 -13.25
CA GLY A 298 -0.77 0.62 -13.72
C GLY A 298 -2.03 0.51 -12.87
N PRO A 299 -3.04 1.39 -13.11
CA PRO A 299 -4.27 1.41 -12.35
C PRO A 299 -5.04 0.08 -12.37
N ASP A 300 -5.12 -0.57 -13.54
CA ASP A 300 -5.86 -1.82 -13.71
C ASP A 300 -5.21 -2.98 -12.96
N GLU A 301 -3.88 -3.07 -12.99
CA GLU A 301 -3.12 -4.11 -12.27
C GLU A 301 -3.26 -3.92 -10.75
N PHE A 302 -3.20 -2.67 -10.29
CA PHE A 302 -3.36 -2.37 -8.88
C PHE A 302 -4.80 -2.58 -8.40
N ALA A 303 -5.80 -2.21 -9.21
CA ALA A 303 -7.20 -2.51 -8.93
C ALA A 303 -7.44 -4.02 -8.81
N ALA A 304 -6.89 -4.81 -9.75
CA ALA A 304 -6.99 -6.26 -9.72
C ALA A 304 -6.30 -6.86 -8.47
N GLN A 305 -5.18 -6.28 -8.01
CA GLN A 305 -4.53 -6.68 -6.76
C GLN A 305 -5.46 -6.41 -5.57
N ILE A 306 -6.01 -5.19 -5.43
CA ILE A 306 -6.94 -4.81 -4.35
C ILE A 306 -8.14 -5.75 -4.30
N THR A 307 -8.78 -6.00 -5.44
CA THR A 307 -9.96 -6.88 -5.52
C THR A 307 -9.62 -8.32 -5.10
N ARG A 308 -8.49 -8.87 -5.57
CA ARG A 308 -8.06 -10.22 -5.16
C ARG A 308 -7.78 -10.29 -3.66
N GLU A 309 -7.11 -9.30 -3.10
CA GLU A 309 -6.82 -9.27 -1.65
C GLU A 309 -8.11 -9.19 -0.84
N ILE A 310 -9.04 -8.30 -1.19
CA ILE A 310 -10.33 -8.19 -0.49
C ILE A 310 -11.08 -9.52 -0.53
N ALA A 311 -11.06 -10.23 -1.65
CA ALA A 311 -11.68 -11.55 -1.76
C ALA A 311 -11.05 -12.57 -0.81
N VAL A 312 -9.70 -12.64 -0.75
CA VAL A 312 -8.97 -13.53 0.16
C VAL A 312 -9.29 -13.20 1.62
N TRP A 313 -9.26 -11.92 1.97
CA TRP A 313 -9.54 -11.47 3.34
C TRP A 313 -11.00 -11.70 3.75
N ARG A 314 -11.97 -11.55 2.83
CA ARG A 314 -13.38 -11.89 3.09
C ARG A 314 -13.58 -13.37 3.37
N GLU A 315 -12.90 -14.26 2.64
CA GLU A 315 -12.95 -15.70 2.92
C GLU A 315 -12.30 -16.02 4.26
N LEU A 316 -11.19 -15.38 4.60
CA LEU A 316 -10.56 -15.52 5.91
C LEU A 316 -11.49 -15.01 7.03
N ALA A 317 -12.15 -13.88 6.87
CA ALA A 317 -13.09 -13.33 7.84
C ALA A 317 -14.27 -14.28 8.12
N LYS A 318 -14.77 -15.01 7.10
CA LYS A 318 -15.79 -16.04 7.28
C LYS A 318 -15.27 -17.27 8.03
N ALA A 319 -14.00 -17.63 7.82
CA ALA A 319 -13.37 -18.82 8.43
C ALA A 319 -12.91 -18.59 9.88
N THR A 320 -12.77 -17.33 10.29
CA THR A 320 -12.24 -16.94 11.60
C THR A 320 -13.23 -16.07 12.37
N LYS A 321 -12.99 -15.89 13.66
CA LYS A 321 -13.76 -14.96 14.52
C LYS A 321 -13.01 -13.65 14.78
N ILE A 322 -12.08 -13.30 13.88
CA ILE A 322 -11.27 -12.09 14.04
C ILE A 322 -12.15 -10.87 13.82
N THR A 323 -12.04 -9.91 14.72
CA THR A 323 -12.58 -8.56 14.57
C THR A 323 -11.42 -7.57 14.45
N VAL A 324 -11.57 -6.59 13.57
CA VAL A 324 -10.65 -5.48 13.41
C VAL A 324 -11.39 -4.22 13.84
N ASP A 325 -10.93 -3.59 14.94
CA ASP A 325 -11.53 -2.37 15.51
C ASP A 325 -10.91 -1.09 14.93
#